data_dddfea1fd8fc84f087cc47360c4a887a
#
_entry.id   dddfea1fd8fc84f087cc47360c4a887a
#
_cell.length_a   1.000
_cell.length_b   1.000
_cell.length_c   1.000
_cell.angle_alpha   90.00
_cell.angle_beta   90.00
_cell.angle_gamma   90.00
#
_symmetry.space_group_name_H-M   'P 1'
#
loop_
_entity.id
_entity.type
_entity.pdbx_description
1 polymer ?
#
loop_
_entity_poly.entity_id
_entity_poly.type
_entity_poly.pdbx_seq_one_letter_code
_entity_poly.pdbx_strand_id
1 'polypeptide(L)'
;MKIIIDGDSTPNKTEIIETGRKHGIKAVIVLSTEHFSEKLLDSYAEAVLVDNRPQEADIKIMNLAKAGDIVVTNDIPLSFMLQGGKVTVINSRGMTVSKKDMRPGMEIHHEEKKIRRSGKIKRTGIRGPKKYSEEDKGNLIAALETAIKGI
;
A
#
# COMPACT_ATOMS: atom_id res chain seq x y z
N MET A 1 8.68 -10.25 11.44
CA MET A 1 8.11 -9.70 10.17
C MET A 1 6.61 -9.85 10.19
N LYS A 2 5.92 -8.80 9.82
CA LYS A 2 4.49 -8.82 9.55
C LYS A 2 4.20 -8.01 8.29
N ILE A 3 3.02 -8.23 7.74
CA ILE A 3 2.54 -7.47 6.59
C ILE A 3 1.48 -6.50 7.09
N ILE A 4 1.70 -5.20 6.89
CA ILE A 4 0.74 -4.18 7.26
C ILE A 4 0.03 -3.72 5.98
N ILE A 5 -1.30 -3.79 5.97
CA ILE A 5 -2.10 -3.43 4.81
C ILE A 5 -2.83 -2.12 5.10
N ASP A 6 -2.63 -1.14 4.24
CA ASP A 6 -3.42 0.09 4.23
C ASP A 6 -4.79 -0.22 3.64
N GLY A 7 -5.73 -0.60 4.50
CA GLY A 7 -6.97 -1.24 4.11
C GLY A 7 -7.90 -0.38 3.25
N ASP A 8 -7.87 0.92 3.45
CA ASP A 8 -8.77 1.82 2.71
C ASP A 8 -8.29 2.08 1.27
N SER A 9 -7.00 1.90 0.99
CA SER A 9 -6.45 2.16 -0.35
C SER A 9 -6.09 0.90 -1.14
N THR A 10 -6.09 -0.26 -0.51
CA THR A 10 -5.52 -1.48 -1.10
C THR A 10 -6.61 -2.48 -1.48
N PRO A 11 -6.75 -2.83 -2.76
CA PRO A 11 -7.58 -3.95 -3.18
C PRO A 11 -6.87 -5.27 -2.94
N ASN A 12 -7.62 -6.38 -3.06
CA ASN A 12 -7.07 -7.74 -2.97
C ASN A 12 -6.41 -8.07 -1.63
N LYS A 13 -7.02 -7.61 -0.54
CA LYS A 13 -6.54 -7.89 0.81
C LYS A 13 -6.46 -9.40 1.08
N THR A 14 -7.43 -10.16 0.58
CA THR A 14 -7.48 -11.62 0.75
C THR A 14 -6.22 -12.29 0.21
N GLU A 15 -5.79 -11.90 -0.99
CA GLU A 15 -4.61 -12.46 -1.64
C GLU A 15 -3.33 -12.12 -0.88
N ILE A 16 -3.27 -10.93 -0.30
CA ILE A 16 -2.14 -10.52 0.54
C ILE A 16 -2.08 -11.37 1.80
N ILE A 17 -3.21 -11.54 2.45
CA ILE A 17 -3.32 -12.37 3.66
C ILE A 17 -2.93 -13.82 3.36
N GLU A 18 -3.43 -14.39 2.26
CA GLU A 18 -3.10 -15.75 1.86
C GLU A 18 -1.62 -15.94 1.58
N THR A 19 -0.99 -14.95 0.95
CA THR A 19 0.45 -14.99 0.69
C THR A 19 1.23 -15.00 2.00
N GLY A 20 0.84 -14.16 2.94
CA GLY A 20 1.45 -14.17 4.29
C GLY A 20 1.24 -15.50 5.00
N ARG A 21 0.03 -16.04 4.93
CA ARG A 21 -0.32 -17.32 5.56
C ARG A 21 0.57 -18.45 5.07
N LYS A 22 0.84 -18.54 3.78
CA LYS A 22 1.72 -19.56 3.20
C LYS A 22 3.11 -19.55 3.83
N HIS A 23 3.56 -18.39 4.29
CA HIS A 23 4.89 -18.21 4.86
C HIS A 23 4.87 -18.04 6.38
N GLY A 24 3.72 -18.29 7.02
CA GLY A 24 3.59 -18.14 8.46
C GLY A 24 3.67 -16.69 8.95
N ILE A 25 3.34 -15.73 8.12
CA ILE A 25 3.44 -14.30 8.42
C ILE A 25 2.06 -13.71 8.61
N LYS A 26 1.87 -13.01 9.73
CA LYS A 26 0.60 -12.35 10.04
C LYS A 26 0.42 -11.06 9.25
N ALA A 27 -0.81 -10.78 8.87
CA ALA A 27 -1.22 -9.53 8.26
C ALA A 27 -1.98 -8.67 9.27
N VAL A 28 -1.69 -7.39 9.28
CA VAL A 28 -2.41 -6.40 10.09
C VAL A 28 -3.06 -5.42 9.11
N ILE A 29 -4.38 -5.36 9.13
CA ILE A 29 -5.13 -4.50 8.24
C ILE A 29 -5.53 -3.24 9.02
N VAL A 30 -5.01 -2.10 8.60
CA VAL A 30 -5.39 -0.80 9.19
C VAL A 30 -6.44 -0.17 8.30
N LEU A 31 -7.63 0.04 8.83
CA LEU A 31 -8.74 0.57 8.03
C LEU A 31 -9.71 1.35 8.89
N SER A 32 -10.50 2.22 8.25
CA SER A 32 -11.56 2.93 8.94
C SER A 32 -12.71 1.98 9.28
N THR A 33 -13.47 2.32 10.33
CA THR A 33 -14.60 1.51 10.77
C THR A 33 -15.65 1.32 9.68
N GLU A 34 -15.77 2.26 8.77
CA GLU A 34 -16.72 2.19 7.66
C GLU A 34 -16.41 1.06 6.65
N HIS A 35 -15.14 0.69 6.53
CA HIS A 35 -14.68 -0.32 5.58
C HIS A 35 -14.40 -1.68 6.22
N PHE A 36 -14.74 -1.82 7.49
CA PHE A 36 -14.46 -3.05 8.23
C PHE A 36 -15.35 -4.22 7.78
N SER A 37 -14.73 -5.38 7.63
CA SER A 37 -15.44 -6.63 7.36
C SER A 37 -14.78 -7.77 8.14
N GLU A 38 -15.58 -8.46 8.96
CA GLU A 38 -15.12 -9.59 9.75
C GLU A 38 -14.64 -10.77 8.88
N LYS A 39 -15.10 -10.83 7.63
CA LYS A 39 -14.72 -11.91 6.70
C LYS A 39 -13.24 -11.99 6.42
N LEU A 40 -12.49 -10.91 6.65
CA LEU A 40 -11.05 -10.87 6.45
C LEU A 40 -10.27 -11.38 7.64
N LEU A 41 -10.90 -11.56 8.79
CA LEU A 41 -10.21 -11.87 10.03
C LEU A 41 -10.07 -13.38 10.24
N ASP A 42 -8.88 -13.79 10.65
CA ASP A 42 -8.60 -15.17 11.10
C ASP A 42 -7.32 -15.16 11.95
N SER A 43 -6.73 -16.32 12.20
CA SER A 43 -5.53 -16.43 13.01
C SER A 43 -4.29 -15.73 12.40
N TYR A 44 -4.31 -15.45 11.11
CA TYR A 44 -3.22 -14.78 10.39
C TYR A 44 -3.57 -13.36 9.94
N ALA A 45 -4.76 -12.88 10.25
CA ALA A 45 -5.19 -11.54 9.87
C ALA A 45 -5.92 -10.88 11.02
N GLU A 46 -5.44 -9.71 11.45
CA GLU A 46 -6.13 -8.91 12.45
C GLU A 46 -6.39 -7.51 11.87
N ALA A 47 -7.44 -6.87 12.35
CA ALA A 47 -7.80 -5.53 11.94
C ALA A 47 -7.46 -4.54 13.06
N VAL A 48 -6.90 -3.40 12.66
CA VAL A 48 -6.73 -2.24 13.53
C VAL A 48 -7.65 -1.15 12.97
N LEU A 49 -8.70 -0.85 13.71
CA LEU A 49 -9.68 0.15 13.28
C LEU A 49 -9.26 1.53 13.71
N VAL A 50 -9.43 2.49 12.80
CA VAL A 50 -9.13 3.90 13.06
C VAL A 50 -10.34 4.74 12.70
N ASP A 51 -10.41 5.96 13.26
CA ASP A 51 -11.46 6.90 12.91
C ASP A 51 -11.29 7.34 11.45
N ASN A 52 -12.42 7.64 10.81
CA ASN A 52 -12.41 8.11 9.43
C ASN A 52 -12.02 9.59 9.35
N ARG A 53 -10.83 9.92 9.85
CA ARG A 53 -10.24 11.25 9.78
C ARG A 53 -9.04 11.23 8.87
N PRO A 54 -8.73 12.34 8.18
CA PRO A 54 -7.53 12.42 7.37
C PRO A 54 -6.28 12.01 8.17
N GLN A 55 -5.45 11.18 7.58
CA GLN A 55 -4.15 10.76 8.13
C GLN A 55 -4.17 9.85 9.36
N GLU A 56 -5.33 9.49 9.90
CA GLU A 56 -5.39 8.58 11.06
C GLU A 56 -4.78 7.21 10.73
N ALA A 57 -5.14 6.65 9.57
CA ALA A 57 -4.59 5.38 9.13
C ALA A 57 -3.08 5.49 8.90
N ASP A 58 -2.62 6.58 8.29
CA ASP A 58 -1.21 6.80 8.01
C ASP A 58 -0.38 6.83 9.28
N ILE A 59 -0.84 7.58 10.28
CA ILE A 59 -0.17 7.69 11.58
C ILE A 59 -0.10 6.31 12.25
N LYS A 60 -1.20 5.56 12.21
CA LYS A 60 -1.25 4.23 12.81
C LYS A 60 -0.29 3.27 12.13
N ILE A 61 -0.25 3.29 10.81
CA ILE A 61 0.68 2.46 10.03
C ILE A 61 2.13 2.80 10.37
N MET A 62 2.46 4.08 10.43
CA MET A 62 3.81 4.53 10.80
C MET A 62 4.21 4.06 12.19
N ASN A 63 3.28 4.08 13.13
CA ASN A 63 3.54 3.63 14.50
C ASN A 63 3.67 2.10 14.63
N LEU A 64 2.96 1.35 13.80
CA LEU A 64 3.00 -0.12 13.81
C LEU A 64 4.21 -0.68 13.07
N ALA A 65 4.67 -0.01 12.02
CA ALA A 65 5.72 -0.52 11.14
C ALA A 65 7.08 -0.51 11.85
N LYS A 66 7.74 -1.65 11.80
CA LYS A 66 9.09 -1.82 12.36
C LYS A 66 10.04 -2.32 11.29
N ALA A 67 11.33 -2.16 11.52
CA ALA A 67 12.34 -2.64 10.59
C ALA A 67 12.10 -4.13 10.25
N GLY A 68 12.13 -4.44 8.97
CA GLY A 68 11.86 -5.79 8.48
C GLY A 68 10.41 -6.07 8.12
N ASP A 69 9.48 -5.20 8.46
CA ASP A 69 8.08 -5.35 8.09
C ASP A 69 7.85 -4.97 6.62
N ILE A 70 6.72 -5.45 6.09
CA ILE A 70 6.26 -5.11 4.74
C ILE A 70 4.99 -4.28 4.89
N VAL A 71 4.91 -3.16 4.18
CA VAL A 71 3.69 -2.34 4.13
C VAL A 71 3.17 -2.31 2.71
N VAL A 72 1.88 -2.59 2.54
CA VAL A 72 1.20 -2.50 1.25
C VAL A 72 0.28 -1.30 1.28
N THR A 73 0.58 -0.32 0.46
CA THR A 73 -0.21 0.92 0.36
C THR A 73 -0.09 1.55 -1.02
N ASN A 74 -1.14 2.22 -1.44
CA ASN A 74 -1.14 3.05 -2.66
C ASN A 74 -0.93 4.53 -2.34
N ASP A 75 -0.80 4.87 -1.07
CA ASP A 75 -0.60 6.25 -0.64
C ASP A 75 0.86 6.64 -0.85
N ILE A 76 1.12 7.52 -1.80
CA ILE A 76 2.48 7.92 -2.16
C ILE A 76 3.18 8.68 -1.02
N PRO A 77 2.58 9.69 -0.40
CA PRO A 77 3.20 10.35 0.75
C PRO A 77 3.54 9.40 1.89
N LEU A 78 2.64 8.50 2.23
CA LEU A 78 2.90 7.50 3.27
C LEU A 78 4.09 6.61 2.90
N SER A 79 4.15 6.19 1.63
CA SER A 79 5.27 5.37 1.14
C SER A 79 6.62 6.05 1.37
N PHE A 80 6.70 7.35 1.12
CA PHE A 80 7.93 8.10 1.34
C PHE A 80 8.27 8.25 2.82
N MET A 81 7.29 8.49 3.66
CA MET A 81 7.51 8.60 5.10
C MET A 81 8.03 7.31 5.71
N LEU A 82 7.65 6.16 5.17
CA LEU A 82 8.08 4.86 5.67
C LEU A 82 9.51 4.49 5.28
N GLN A 83 10.09 5.15 4.30
CA GLN A 83 11.42 4.80 3.78
C GLN A 83 12.55 4.92 4.82
N GLY A 84 12.38 5.77 5.82
CA GLY A 84 13.38 5.93 6.88
C GLY A 84 13.47 4.78 7.86
N GLY A 85 12.47 3.91 7.90
CA GLY A 85 12.31 2.87 8.93
C GLY A 85 12.80 1.48 8.56
N LYS A 86 13.51 1.31 7.47
CA LYS A 86 13.95 -0.01 6.95
C LYS A 86 12.77 -0.95 6.72
N VAL A 87 11.67 -0.40 6.25
CA VAL A 87 10.45 -1.12 5.93
C VAL A 87 10.39 -1.29 4.42
N THR A 88 9.93 -2.44 3.96
CA THR A 88 9.68 -2.67 2.53
C THR A 88 8.28 -2.16 2.20
N VAL A 89 8.16 -1.23 1.28
CA VAL A 89 6.87 -0.67 0.88
C VAL A 89 6.54 -1.12 -0.54
N ILE A 90 5.37 -1.71 -0.72
CA ILE A 90 4.90 -2.24 -2.00
C ILE A 90 3.53 -1.64 -2.28
N ASN A 91 3.29 -1.20 -3.52
CA ASN A 91 1.94 -0.76 -3.89
C ASN A 91 1.09 -1.95 -4.37
N SER A 92 -0.21 -1.72 -4.58
CA SER A 92 -1.13 -2.80 -4.96
C SER A 92 -0.84 -3.40 -6.34
N ARG A 93 0.01 -2.78 -7.15
CA ARG A 93 0.43 -3.29 -8.46
C ARG A 93 1.77 -3.99 -8.41
N GLY A 94 2.32 -4.21 -7.22
CA GLY A 94 3.57 -4.94 -7.04
C GLY A 94 4.84 -4.12 -7.21
N MET A 95 4.72 -2.81 -7.28
CA MET A 95 5.88 -1.94 -7.39
C MET A 95 6.44 -1.64 -6.01
N THR A 96 7.74 -1.86 -5.84
CA THR A 96 8.43 -1.54 -4.59
C THR A 96 8.90 -0.10 -4.62
N VAL A 97 8.56 0.64 -3.58
CA VAL A 97 8.98 2.04 -3.45
C VAL A 97 10.35 2.09 -2.77
N SER A 98 11.28 2.80 -3.36
CA SER A 98 12.62 2.94 -2.81
C SER A 98 12.98 4.40 -2.57
N LYS A 99 14.05 4.62 -1.78
CA LYS A 99 14.56 5.98 -1.53
C LYS A 99 14.97 6.69 -2.83
N LYS A 100 15.38 5.94 -3.84
CA LYS A 100 15.78 6.50 -5.13
C LYS A 100 14.58 7.14 -5.86
N ASP A 101 13.38 6.69 -5.55
CA ASP A 101 12.16 7.16 -6.21
C ASP A 101 11.52 8.35 -5.49
N MET A 102 12.05 8.74 -4.33
CA MET A 102 11.39 9.76 -3.50
C MET A 102 11.23 11.12 -4.18
N ARG A 103 12.32 11.69 -4.67
CA ARG A 103 12.28 13.01 -5.30
C ARG A 103 11.56 12.99 -6.65
N PRO A 104 11.95 12.12 -7.60
CA PRO A 104 11.22 12.04 -8.86
C PRO A 104 9.75 11.75 -8.69
N GLY A 105 9.39 10.87 -7.78
CA GLY A 105 8.00 10.54 -7.48
C GLY A 105 7.21 11.72 -6.92
N MET A 106 7.79 12.50 -6.03
CA MET A 106 7.15 13.69 -5.47
C MET A 106 6.98 14.78 -6.53
N GLU A 107 7.96 15.00 -7.36
CA GLU A 107 7.89 15.97 -8.45
C GLU A 107 6.80 15.61 -9.45
N ILE A 108 6.75 14.36 -9.88
CA ILE A 108 5.73 13.87 -10.80
C ILE A 108 4.33 14.07 -10.21
N HIS A 109 4.15 13.73 -8.94
CA HIS A 109 2.87 13.89 -8.27
C HIS A 109 2.44 15.37 -8.20
N HIS A 110 3.39 16.26 -7.92
CA HIS A 110 3.14 17.69 -7.89
C HIS A 110 2.77 18.23 -9.27
N GLU A 111 3.47 17.81 -10.31
CA GLU A 111 3.18 18.18 -11.70
C GLU A 111 1.83 17.67 -12.16
N GLU A 112 1.46 16.44 -11.79
CA GLU A 112 0.14 15.88 -12.09
C GLU A 112 -0.97 16.73 -11.50
N LYS A 113 -0.83 17.16 -10.25
CA LYS A 113 -1.80 18.07 -9.62
C LYS A 113 -1.90 19.38 -10.36
N LYS A 114 -0.78 19.93 -10.76
CA LYS A 114 -0.71 21.19 -11.50
C LYS A 114 -1.41 21.06 -12.86
N ILE A 115 -1.14 19.98 -13.57
CA ILE A 115 -1.76 19.70 -14.87
C ILE A 115 -3.27 19.50 -14.73
N ARG A 116 -3.72 18.79 -13.73
CA ARG A 116 -5.15 18.60 -13.45
C ARG A 116 -5.86 19.92 -13.22
N ARG A 117 -5.26 20.83 -12.45
CA ARG A 117 -5.80 22.16 -12.20
C ARG A 117 -5.94 22.99 -13.47
N SER A 118 -5.03 22.81 -14.42
CA SER A 118 -5.07 23.53 -15.70
C SER A 118 -6.05 22.92 -16.70
N GLY A 119 -6.61 21.76 -16.41
CA GLY A 119 -7.53 21.04 -17.31
C GLY A 119 -6.87 20.41 -18.52
N LYS A 120 -5.56 20.46 -18.64
CA LYS A 120 -4.84 19.91 -19.79
C LYS A 120 -5.00 18.41 -19.95
N ILE A 121 -5.14 17.67 -18.84
CA ILE A 121 -5.33 16.23 -18.89
C ILE A 121 -6.58 15.85 -19.66
N LYS A 122 -7.69 16.55 -19.45
CA LYS A 122 -8.94 16.28 -20.16
C LYS A 122 -8.82 16.52 -21.66
N ARG A 123 -8.06 17.55 -22.06
CA ARG A 123 -7.90 17.93 -23.47
C ARG A 123 -6.97 16.99 -24.24
N THR A 124 -5.93 16.51 -23.58
CA THR A 124 -4.92 15.67 -24.23
C THR A 124 -5.27 14.20 -24.23
N GLY A 125 -6.37 13.82 -23.58
CA GLY A 125 -6.76 12.42 -23.45
C GLY A 125 -5.86 11.61 -22.54
N ILE A 126 -5.02 12.27 -21.76
CA ILE A 126 -4.20 11.58 -20.76
C ILE A 126 -5.14 10.98 -19.74
N ARG A 127 -5.14 9.68 -19.69
CA ARG A 127 -5.97 8.93 -18.74
C ARG A 127 -5.24 8.81 -17.41
N GLY A 128 -6.02 8.67 -16.33
CA GLY A 128 -5.48 8.31 -15.03
C GLY A 128 -4.81 6.93 -15.06
N PRO A 129 -4.40 6.40 -13.91
CA PRO A 129 -3.75 5.09 -13.85
C PRO A 129 -4.58 4.03 -14.57
N LYS A 130 -3.90 3.08 -15.20
CA LYS A 130 -4.54 1.91 -15.79
C LYS A 130 -5.48 1.27 -14.78
N LYS A 131 -6.62 0.77 -15.26
CA LYS A 131 -7.53 -0.02 -14.43
C LYS A 131 -6.78 -1.21 -13.83
N TYR A 132 -7.02 -1.50 -12.56
CA TYR A 132 -6.42 -2.62 -11.85
C TYR A 132 -6.79 -3.94 -12.56
N SER A 133 -5.80 -4.78 -12.81
CA SER A 133 -5.97 -6.00 -13.59
C SER A 133 -5.50 -7.25 -12.82
N GLU A 134 -5.78 -8.42 -13.38
CA GLU A 134 -5.26 -9.69 -12.86
C GLU A 134 -3.74 -9.75 -12.92
N GLU A 135 -3.14 -9.11 -13.93
CA GLU A 135 -1.70 -8.98 -14.03
C GLU A 135 -1.13 -8.19 -12.85
N ASP A 136 -1.78 -7.09 -12.47
CA ASP A 136 -1.39 -6.29 -11.31
C ASP A 136 -1.43 -7.13 -10.03
N LYS A 137 -2.48 -7.93 -9.86
CA LYS A 137 -2.61 -8.83 -8.72
C LYS A 137 -1.46 -9.85 -8.68
N GLY A 138 -1.14 -10.45 -9.80
CA GLY A 138 -0.02 -11.39 -9.92
C GLY A 138 1.31 -10.73 -9.57
N ASN A 139 1.53 -9.50 -10.03
CA ASN A 139 2.73 -8.74 -9.72
C ASN A 139 2.83 -8.43 -8.23
N LEU A 140 1.71 -8.11 -7.59
CA LEU A 140 1.67 -7.88 -6.15
C LEU A 140 2.09 -9.14 -5.38
N ILE A 141 1.52 -10.28 -5.72
CA ILE A 141 1.86 -11.56 -5.07
C ILE A 141 3.35 -11.88 -5.25
N ALA A 142 3.87 -11.70 -6.46
CA ALA A 142 5.29 -11.92 -6.75
C ALA A 142 6.19 -10.99 -5.94
N ALA A 143 5.82 -9.72 -5.82
CA ALA A 143 6.58 -8.75 -5.02
C ALA A 143 6.57 -9.10 -3.53
N LEU A 144 5.43 -9.55 -3.02
CA LEU A 144 5.31 -10.01 -1.64
C LEU A 144 6.19 -11.23 -1.38
N GLU A 145 6.15 -12.22 -2.28
CA GLU A 145 6.98 -13.41 -2.17
C GLU A 145 8.47 -13.05 -2.13
N THR A 146 8.90 -12.15 -2.99
CA THR A 146 10.28 -11.67 -3.02
C THR A 146 10.66 -10.98 -1.72
N ALA A 147 9.81 -10.12 -1.21
CA ALA A 147 10.06 -9.40 0.04
C ALA A 147 10.11 -10.35 1.25
N ILE A 148 9.20 -11.32 1.29
CA ILE A 148 9.13 -12.29 2.38
C ILE A 148 10.38 -13.16 2.43
N LYS A 149 10.92 -13.55 1.29
CA LYS A 149 12.12 -14.38 1.23
C LYS A 149 13.37 -13.68 1.75
N GLY A 150 13.23 -12.43 2.10
CA GLY A 150 14.23 -11.75 2.94
C GLY A 150 15.51 -11.34 2.25
N ILE A 151 15.37 -11.04 1.21
CA ILE A 151 16.47 -10.79 0.39
C ILE A 151 17.17 -9.46 0.66
#